data_6f441901781752bd49f1a7a88493c566
#
_entry.id   6f441901781752bd49f1a7a88493c566
#
_cell.length_a   1.000
_cell.length_b   1.000
_cell.length_c   1.000
_cell.angle_alpha   90.00
_cell.angle_beta   90.00
_cell.angle_gamma   90.00
#
_symmetry.space_group_name_H-M   'P 1'
#
loop_
_entity.id
_entity.type
_entity.pdbx_description
1 polymer ?
#
loop_
_entity_poly.entity_id
_entity_poly.type
_entity_poly.pdbx_seq_one_letter_code
_entity_poly.pdbx_strand_id
1 'polypeptide(L)'
;MIDSTGIKAEGEGEWFAKKHGPTKPRQSLPGRRMQAFAEWGRKVHLGIDADTLEIRAIEITGSRVGDAPMLPELLDQNPDDQPIGKVSADGAYDTRVCHAAIAARGAYAVIPARKNARPWQENTPGAQARNEILRATRRLGRTIWRRWSGYHRRSLVETKMRCFKLLGERVMARDFDRQVAELQIRAAILNRFTALGTPQTQRVG
;
A
#
# COMPACT_ATOMS: atom_id res chain seq x y z
N MET A 1 7.59 3.25 -4.88
CA MET A 1 6.94 1.93 -4.85
C MET A 1 5.75 1.99 -3.93
N ILE A 2 4.64 1.36 -4.29
CA ILE A 2 3.37 1.43 -3.54
C ILE A 2 2.86 0.03 -3.21
N ASP A 3 2.36 -0.16 -1.98
CA ASP A 3 1.70 -1.38 -1.52
C ASP A 3 0.85 -1.09 -0.27
N SER A 4 0.07 -2.06 0.21
CA SER A 4 -0.76 -1.94 1.39
C SER A 4 -0.64 -3.13 2.35
N THR A 5 -0.92 -2.89 3.64
CA THR A 5 -0.94 -3.95 4.66
C THR A 5 -2.00 -3.69 5.72
N GLY A 6 -2.55 -4.77 6.27
CA GLY A 6 -3.47 -4.68 7.41
C GLY A 6 -2.73 -4.53 8.74
N ILE A 7 -3.25 -3.68 9.62
CA ILE A 7 -2.85 -3.54 11.02
C ILE A 7 -4.09 -3.72 11.90
N LYS A 8 -3.95 -4.45 13.01
CA LYS A 8 -5.04 -4.64 13.94
C LYS A 8 -5.29 -3.36 14.75
N ALA A 9 -6.56 -2.98 14.93
CA ALA A 9 -6.95 -1.94 15.87
C ALA A 9 -7.58 -2.62 17.09
N GLU A 10 -7.16 -2.26 18.29
CA GLU A 10 -7.82 -2.72 19.51
C GLU A 10 -9.15 -1.99 19.66
N GLY A 11 -10.25 -2.73 19.51
CA GLY A 11 -11.59 -2.25 19.78
C GLY A 11 -12.22 -2.99 20.95
N GLU A 12 -13.25 -2.41 21.58
CA GLU A 12 -13.99 -3.03 22.68
C GLU A 12 -14.50 -4.44 22.36
N GLY A 13 -14.72 -4.75 21.09
CA GLY A 13 -15.19 -6.04 20.63
C GLY A 13 -14.17 -7.18 20.75
N GLU A 14 -12.84 -6.95 20.64
CA GLU A 14 -11.84 -8.02 20.85
C GLU A 14 -11.78 -8.45 22.31
N TRP A 15 -11.89 -7.50 23.23
CA TRP A 15 -11.95 -7.79 24.66
C TRP A 15 -13.20 -8.60 25.00
N PHE A 16 -14.35 -8.23 24.42
CA PHE A 16 -15.62 -8.96 24.59
C PHE A 16 -15.54 -10.37 24.04
N ALA A 17 -14.98 -10.58 22.85
CA ALA A 17 -14.80 -11.88 22.23
C ALA A 17 -13.79 -12.77 22.98
N LYS A 18 -12.71 -12.19 23.52
CA LYS A 18 -11.76 -12.90 24.38
C LYS A 18 -12.37 -13.33 25.71
N LYS A 19 -13.24 -12.49 26.31
CA LYS A 19 -13.83 -12.75 27.63
C LYS A 19 -15.07 -13.63 27.56
N HIS A 20 -15.86 -13.57 26.48
CA HIS A 20 -17.15 -14.23 26.36
C HIS A 20 -17.26 -15.24 25.19
N GLY A 21 -16.13 -15.49 24.49
CA GLY A 21 -16.09 -16.30 23.28
C GLY A 21 -16.72 -15.61 22.06
N PRO A 22 -16.52 -16.17 20.84
CA PRO A 22 -17.12 -15.62 19.64
C PRO A 22 -18.66 -15.72 19.77
N THR A 23 -19.33 -14.59 19.88
CA THR A 23 -20.78 -14.51 19.92
C THR A 23 -21.33 -15.09 18.61
N LYS A 24 -22.01 -16.24 18.66
CA LYS A 24 -22.77 -16.75 17.51
C LYS A 24 -23.70 -15.63 17.03
N PRO A 25 -23.79 -15.39 15.72
CA PRO A 25 -24.70 -14.36 15.21
C PRO A 25 -26.12 -14.70 15.66
N ARG A 26 -26.66 -13.91 16.58
CA ARG A 26 -28.07 -13.94 16.89
C ARG A 26 -28.82 -13.56 15.62
N GLN A 27 -29.79 -14.37 15.20
CA GLN A 27 -30.65 -14.05 14.08
C GLN A 27 -31.16 -12.60 14.25
N SER A 28 -30.72 -11.72 13.37
CA SER A 28 -31.05 -10.31 13.41
C SER A 28 -32.48 -10.10 12.94
N LEU A 29 -33.24 -9.34 13.72
CA LEU A 29 -34.48 -8.73 13.27
C LEU A 29 -34.24 -7.95 11.97
N PRO A 30 -35.13 -8.04 10.96
CA PRO A 30 -34.98 -7.33 9.70
C PRO A 30 -34.98 -5.81 9.94
N GLY A 31 -33.90 -5.12 9.62
CA GLY A 31 -33.81 -3.67 9.64
C GLY A 31 -32.59 -3.03 10.33
N ARG A 32 -31.83 -3.73 11.16
CA ARG A 32 -30.55 -3.21 11.68
C ARG A 32 -29.39 -3.88 10.95
N ARG A 33 -28.81 -3.16 10.00
CA ARG A 33 -27.58 -3.54 9.34
C ARG A 33 -26.51 -3.92 10.36
N MET A 34 -25.99 -5.14 10.25
CA MET A 34 -24.76 -5.60 10.90
C MET A 34 -23.57 -4.75 10.38
N GLN A 35 -23.44 -3.50 10.83
CA GLN A 35 -22.28 -2.64 10.56
C GLN A 35 -21.17 -2.79 11.59
N ALA A 36 -21.38 -3.49 12.70
CA ALA A 36 -20.50 -3.46 13.87
C ALA A 36 -19.36 -4.50 13.89
N PHE A 37 -19.27 -5.45 12.95
CA PHE A 37 -18.29 -6.55 13.07
C PHE A 37 -17.10 -6.51 12.11
N ALA A 38 -16.92 -5.48 11.32
CA ALA A 38 -15.90 -5.43 10.28
C ALA A 38 -14.85 -4.30 10.40
N GLU A 39 -14.83 -3.54 11.48
CA GLU A 39 -13.92 -2.38 11.64
C GLU A 39 -12.72 -2.64 12.56
N TRP A 40 -12.34 -3.88 12.78
CA TRP A 40 -11.28 -4.27 13.73
C TRP A 40 -9.87 -4.19 13.15
N GLY A 41 -9.72 -3.73 11.93
CA GLY A 41 -8.45 -3.54 11.27
C GLY A 41 -8.38 -2.20 10.56
N ARG A 42 -7.18 -1.63 10.57
CA ARG A 42 -6.82 -0.52 9.69
C ARG A 42 -5.99 -1.05 8.54
N LYS A 43 -6.09 -0.41 7.42
CA LYS A 43 -5.26 -0.68 6.26
C LYS A 43 -4.31 0.49 6.07
N VAL A 44 -3.04 0.19 6.02
CA VAL A 44 -1.98 1.17 5.78
C VAL A 44 -1.51 1.00 4.36
N HIS A 45 -1.58 2.07 3.59
CA HIS A 45 -1.08 2.16 2.24
C HIS A 45 0.20 2.99 2.28
N LEU A 46 1.30 2.47 1.74
CA LEU A 46 2.61 3.12 1.77
C LEU A 46 3.12 3.37 0.36
N GLY A 47 3.62 4.58 0.14
CA GLY A 47 4.48 4.94 -0.97
C GLY A 47 5.89 5.16 -0.47
N ILE A 48 6.88 4.42 -1.00
CA ILE A 48 8.28 4.59 -0.63
C ILE A 48 9.14 4.97 -1.83
N ASP A 49 10.18 5.73 -1.59
CA ASP A 49 11.25 5.90 -2.55
C ASP A 49 12.05 4.59 -2.67
N ALA A 50 12.43 4.24 -3.91
CA ALA A 50 13.09 2.98 -4.20
C ALA A 50 14.58 2.97 -3.83
N ASP A 51 15.20 4.13 -3.81
CA ASP A 51 16.63 4.27 -3.63
C ASP A 51 16.97 4.66 -2.19
N THR A 52 16.21 5.59 -1.61
CA THR A 52 16.42 6.03 -0.21
C THR A 52 15.68 5.17 0.80
N LEU A 53 14.64 4.41 0.38
CA LEU A 53 13.71 3.67 1.25
C LEU A 53 12.91 4.56 2.20
N GLU A 54 12.85 5.85 1.96
CA GLU A 54 12.04 6.78 2.70
C GLU A 54 10.55 6.57 2.40
N ILE A 55 9.71 6.64 3.42
CA ILE A 55 8.25 6.67 3.25
C ILE A 55 7.88 8.08 2.79
N ARG A 56 7.47 8.20 1.53
CA ARG A 56 7.11 9.47 0.88
C ARG A 56 5.63 9.76 0.98
N ALA A 57 4.81 8.71 1.15
CA ALA A 57 3.37 8.84 1.26
C ALA A 57 2.81 7.74 2.17
N ILE A 58 1.80 8.08 2.96
CA ILE A 58 1.10 7.15 3.84
C ILE A 58 -0.38 7.51 3.93
N GLU A 59 -1.25 6.54 3.64
CA GLU A 59 -2.68 6.64 3.86
C GLU A 59 -3.18 5.53 4.78
N ILE A 60 -4.10 5.90 5.66
CA ILE A 60 -4.71 4.98 6.60
C ILE A 60 -6.21 4.93 6.35
N THR A 61 -6.71 3.75 6.08
CA THR A 61 -8.13 3.54 5.78
C THR A 61 -8.73 2.42 6.63
N GLY A 62 -10.04 2.30 6.59
CA GLY A 62 -10.71 1.10 7.09
C GLY A 62 -10.36 -0.13 6.25
N SER A 63 -10.43 -1.30 6.85
CA SER A 63 -10.03 -2.58 6.20
C SER A 63 -10.80 -2.92 4.92
N ARG A 64 -11.95 -2.29 4.68
CA ARG A 64 -12.80 -2.52 3.49
C ARG A 64 -12.38 -1.71 2.27
N VAL A 65 -11.55 -0.70 2.44
CA VAL A 65 -11.11 0.14 1.33
C VAL A 65 -10.12 -0.63 0.46
N GLY A 66 -10.37 -0.64 -0.85
CA GLY A 66 -9.47 -1.28 -1.83
C GLY A 66 -8.15 -0.54 -1.96
N ASP A 67 -7.14 -1.19 -2.53
CA ASP A 67 -5.81 -0.60 -2.69
C ASP A 67 -5.77 0.41 -3.84
N ALA A 68 -6.35 0.06 -4.97
CA ALA A 68 -6.30 0.86 -6.18
C ALA A 68 -6.85 2.30 -6.03
N PRO A 69 -7.97 2.54 -5.31
CA PRO A 69 -8.46 3.90 -5.09
C PRO A 69 -7.50 4.82 -4.33
N MET A 70 -6.58 4.27 -3.53
CA MET A 70 -5.65 5.04 -2.70
C MET A 70 -4.39 5.49 -3.44
N LEU A 71 -4.15 4.98 -4.65
CA LEU A 71 -2.94 5.33 -5.40
C LEU A 71 -2.90 6.83 -5.78
N PRO A 72 -3.96 7.46 -6.27
CA PRO A 72 -3.96 8.90 -6.52
C PRO A 72 -3.61 9.69 -5.26
N GLU A 73 -4.27 9.42 -4.14
CA GLU A 73 -4.04 10.09 -2.84
C GLU A 73 -2.58 9.98 -2.38
N LEU A 74 -1.96 8.80 -2.59
CA LEU A 74 -0.54 8.60 -2.28
C LEU A 74 0.39 9.38 -3.21
N LEU A 75 0.00 9.56 -4.47
CA LEU A 75 0.79 10.36 -5.41
C LEU A 75 0.69 11.85 -5.10
N ASP A 76 -0.49 12.32 -4.67
CA ASP A 76 -0.75 13.72 -4.35
C ASP A 76 0.00 14.19 -3.09
N GLN A 77 0.42 13.26 -2.22
CA GLN A 77 1.29 13.58 -1.08
C GLN A 77 2.74 13.93 -1.49
N ASN A 78 3.12 13.63 -2.71
CA ASN A 78 4.43 14.04 -3.21
C ASN A 78 4.31 15.41 -3.89
N PRO A 79 5.12 16.40 -3.50
CA PRO A 79 5.09 17.72 -4.11
C PRO A 79 5.23 17.69 -5.64
N ASP A 80 4.56 18.61 -6.33
CA ASP A 80 4.57 18.63 -7.80
C ASP A 80 5.93 18.98 -8.39
N ASP A 81 6.75 19.71 -7.65
CA ASP A 81 8.13 20.05 -8.01
C ASP A 81 9.11 18.88 -7.89
N GLN A 82 8.67 17.76 -7.29
CA GLN A 82 9.46 16.54 -7.19
C GLN A 82 9.00 15.52 -8.24
N PRO A 83 9.80 15.32 -9.30
CA PRO A 83 9.41 14.41 -10.37
C PRO A 83 9.39 12.96 -9.89
N ILE A 84 8.34 12.24 -10.25
CA ILE A 84 8.23 10.81 -10.03
C ILE A 84 8.59 10.09 -11.33
N GLY A 85 9.76 9.49 -11.41
CA GLY A 85 10.19 8.80 -12.64
C GLY A 85 9.40 7.50 -12.90
N LYS A 86 9.12 6.73 -11.83
CA LYS A 86 8.51 5.41 -11.97
C LYS A 86 7.65 5.04 -10.75
N VAL A 87 6.47 4.51 -10.99
CA VAL A 87 5.58 3.98 -9.96
C VAL A 87 5.44 2.47 -10.12
N SER A 88 5.90 1.71 -9.13
CA SER A 88 5.79 0.24 -9.10
C SER A 88 4.78 -0.18 -8.05
N ALA A 89 3.78 -0.98 -8.46
CA ALA A 89 2.74 -1.53 -7.59
C ALA A 89 2.31 -2.92 -8.07
N ASP A 90 1.53 -3.64 -7.29
CA ASP A 90 1.07 -4.97 -7.67
C ASP A 90 -0.09 -4.93 -8.70
N GLY A 91 -0.55 -6.13 -9.14
CA GLY A 91 -1.61 -6.24 -10.14
C GLY A 91 -2.99 -5.79 -9.66
N ALA A 92 -3.20 -5.54 -8.36
CA ALA A 92 -4.44 -4.96 -7.85
C ALA A 92 -4.61 -3.52 -8.33
N TYR A 93 -3.49 -2.83 -8.55
CA TYR A 93 -3.44 -1.46 -9.09
C TYR A 93 -3.55 -1.39 -10.62
N ASP A 94 -3.70 -2.51 -11.35
CA ASP A 94 -3.93 -2.49 -12.82
C ASP A 94 -5.36 -2.01 -13.13
N THR A 95 -5.62 -0.73 -12.88
CA THR A 95 -6.89 -0.04 -13.12
C THR A 95 -6.70 1.24 -13.92
N ARG A 96 -7.76 1.70 -14.60
CA ARG A 96 -7.72 2.95 -15.37
C ARG A 96 -7.38 4.15 -14.50
N VAL A 97 -7.97 4.23 -13.31
CA VAL A 97 -7.72 5.32 -12.35
C VAL A 97 -6.25 5.38 -11.96
N CYS A 98 -5.64 4.25 -11.60
CA CYS A 98 -4.23 4.21 -11.24
C CYS A 98 -3.31 4.61 -12.40
N HIS A 99 -3.52 4.05 -13.58
CA HIS A 99 -2.70 4.38 -14.73
C HIS A 99 -2.88 5.84 -15.18
N ALA A 100 -4.09 6.40 -15.08
CA ALA A 100 -4.33 7.80 -15.37
C ALA A 100 -3.62 8.74 -14.37
N ALA A 101 -3.69 8.43 -13.06
CA ALA A 101 -3.02 9.21 -12.03
C ALA A 101 -1.49 9.17 -12.19
N ILE A 102 -0.92 8.00 -12.51
CA ILE A 102 0.52 7.88 -12.77
C ILE A 102 0.93 8.69 -14.01
N ALA A 103 0.13 8.62 -15.09
CA ALA A 103 0.39 9.38 -16.31
C ALA A 103 0.28 10.89 -16.09
N ALA A 104 -0.67 11.36 -15.27
CA ALA A 104 -0.82 12.77 -14.91
C ALA A 104 0.42 13.33 -14.19
N ARG A 105 1.13 12.49 -13.40
CA ARG A 105 2.41 12.84 -12.75
C ARG A 105 3.63 12.68 -13.69
N GLY A 106 3.41 12.42 -14.99
CA GLY A 106 4.49 12.17 -15.95
C GLY A 106 5.34 10.91 -15.64
N ALA A 107 4.86 10.04 -14.78
CA ALA A 107 5.59 8.87 -14.32
C ALA A 107 5.35 7.64 -15.20
N TYR A 108 6.29 6.70 -15.19
CA TYR A 108 6.14 5.42 -15.86
C TYR A 108 5.55 4.37 -14.92
N ALA A 109 4.44 3.74 -15.32
CA ALA A 109 3.81 2.68 -14.55
C ALA A 109 4.55 1.35 -14.69
N VAL A 110 4.88 0.69 -13.58
CA VAL A 110 5.43 -0.69 -13.54
C VAL A 110 4.46 -1.55 -12.73
N ILE A 111 3.32 -1.85 -13.34
CA ILE A 111 2.23 -2.62 -12.75
C ILE A 111 1.97 -3.84 -13.63
N PRO A 112 2.05 -5.07 -13.10
CA PRO A 112 1.79 -6.26 -13.91
C PRO A 112 0.32 -6.30 -14.33
N ALA A 113 0.09 -6.48 -15.62
CA ALA A 113 -1.25 -6.65 -16.14
C ALA A 113 -1.96 -7.86 -15.50
N ARG A 114 -3.26 -7.73 -15.24
CA ARG A 114 -4.09 -8.80 -14.69
C ARG A 114 -4.13 -10.01 -15.62
N LYS A 115 -4.45 -11.18 -15.08
CA LYS A 115 -4.69 -12.37 -15.88
C LYS A 115 -5.80 -12.10 -16.91
N ASN A 116 -5.58 -12.50 -18.15
CA ASN A 116 -6.50 -12.27 -19.27
C ASN A 116 -6.73 -10.78 -19.63
N ALA A 117 -5.83 -9.89 -19.25
CA ALA A 117 -5.90 -8.49 -19.61
C ALA A 117 -5.92 -8.30 -21.13
N ARG A 118 -6.77 -7.36 -21.60
CA ARG A 118 -6.82 -6.94 -23.01
C ARG A 118 -6.21 -5.54 -23.13
N PRO A 119 -5.69 -5.17 -24.31
CA PRO A 119 -5.24 -3.82 -24.56
C PRO A 119 -6.37 -2.81 -24.33
N TRP A 120 -6.03 -1.64 -23.81
CA TRP A 120 -6.94 -0.52 -23.72
C TRP A 120 -6.89 0.31 -25.01
N GLN A 121 -7.95 1.09 -25.25
CA GLN A 121 -7.96 2.04 -26.35
C GLN A 121 -6.87 3.11 -26.14
N GLU A 122 -6.19 3.51 -27.20
CA GLU A 122 -4.99 4.37 -27.14
C GLU A 122 -5.27 5.76 -26.59
N ASN A 123 -6.49 6.26 -26.73
CA ASN A 123 -6.94 7.54 -26.16
C ASN A 123 -7.20 7.50 -24.65
N THR A 124 -7.10 6.32 -24.00
CA THR A 124 -7.26 6.20 -22.55
C THR A 124 -5.97 6.67 -21.85
N PRO A 125 -6.04 7.60 -20.86
CA PRO A 125 -4.87 8.02 -20.10
C PRO A 125 -4.11 6.82 -19.51
N GLY A 126 -2.78 6.79 -19.71
CA GLY A 126 -1.92 5.70 -19.26
C GLY A 126 -2.01 4.39 -20.08
N ALA A 127 -2.85 4.34 -21.14
CA ALA A 127 -3.01 3.15 -21.96
C ALA A 127 -1.73 2.75 -22.67
N GLN A 128 -0.94 3.69 -23.16
CA GLN A 128 0.30 3.42 -23.88
C GLN A 128 1.25 2.58 -23.01
N ALA A 129 1.63 3.09 -21.82
CA ALA A 129 2.53 2.40 -20.91
C ALA A 129 1.98 1.02 -20.50
N ARG A 130 0.68 0.94 -20.17
CA ARG A 130 0.05 -0.32 -19.82
C ARG A 130 0.02 -1.34 -20.95
N ASN A 131 -0.31 -0.91 -22.17
CA ASN A 131 -0.35 -1.79 -23.34
C ASN A 131 1.07 -2.28 -23.72
N GLU A 132 2.10 -1.46 -23.51
CA GLU A 132 3.49 -1.87 -23.66
C GLU A 132 3.87 -2.95 -22.66
N ILE A 133 3.51 -2.81 -21.39
CA ILE A 133 3.71 -3.84 -20.36
C ILE A 133 3.02 -5.14 -20.77
N LEU A 134 1.79 -5.06 -21.26
CA LEU A 134 1.04 -6.22 -21.70
C LEU A 134 1.71 -6.92 -22.90
N ARG A 135 2.17 -6.15 -23.90
CA ARG A 135 2.90 -6.66 -25.07
C ARG A 135 4.23 -7.29 -24.65
N ALA A 136 5.02 -6.58 -23.83
CA ALA A 136 6.29 -7.07 -23.32
C ALA A 136 6.13 -8.38 -22.53
N THR A 137 5.13 -8.43 -21.65
CA THR A 137 4.85 -9.61 -20.82
C THR A 137 4.42 -10.81 -21.67
N ARG A 138 3.65 -10.59 -22.74
CA ARG A 138 3.24 -11.66 -23.68
C ARG A 138 4.41 -12.16 -24.51
N ARG A 139 5.29 -11.27 -24.97
CA ARG A 139 6.42 -11.61 -25.85
C ARG A 139 7.58 -12.25 -25.10
N LEU A 140 7.96 -11.68 -23.95
CA LEU A 140 9.16 -12.06 -23.19
C LEU A 140 8.86 -13.03 -22.05
N GLY A 141 7.60 -13.14 -21.65
CA GLY A 141 7.20 -13.82 -20.42
C GLY A 141 7.37 -12.94 -19.16
N ARG A 142 6.64 -13.31 -18.11
CA ARG A 142 6.60 -12.54 -16.84
C ARG A 142 7.94 -12.43 -16.14
N THR A 143 8.73 -13.48 -16.17
CA THR A 143 10.02 -13.54 -15.46
C THR A 143 11.01 -12.54 -16.05
N ILE A 144 11.16 -12.54 -17.37
CA ILE A 144 12.08 -11.61 -18.06
C ILE A 144 11.58 -10.18 -17.91
N TRP A 145 10.28 -9.93 -18.09
CA TRP A 145 9.70 -8.61 -17.89
C TRP A 145 9.95 -8.07 -16.48
N ARG A 146 9.74 -8.89 -15.42
CA ARG A 146 9.99 -8.48 -14.02
C ARG A 146 11.43 -8.03 -13.79
N ARG A 147 12.37 -8.76 -14.37
CA ARG A 147 13.80 -8.45 -14.26
C ARG A 147 14.15 -7.16 -15.01
N TRP A 148 13.69 -7.05 -16.25
CA TRP A 148 13.98 -5.91 -17.11
C TRP A 148 13.31 -4.61 -16.62
N SER A 149 12.06 -4.64 -16.19
CA SER A 149 11.33 -3.48 -15.70
C SER A 149 11.77 -3.01 -14.30
N GLY A 150 12.55 -3.82 -13.58
CA GLY A 150 12.91 -3.57 -12.18
C GLY A 150 11.76 -3.89 -11.21
N TYR A 151 10.71 -4.56 -11.65
CA TYR A 151 9.55 -4.90 -10.80
C TYR A 151 9.94 -5.73 -9.57
N HIS A 152 11.00 -6.52 -9.63
CA HIS A 152 11.51 -7.30 -8.50
C HIS A 152 11.86 -6.42 -7.28
N ARG A 153 12.23 -5.14 -7.48
CA ARG A 153 12.50 -4.19 -6.38
C ARG A 153 11.26 -3.89 -5.54
N ARG A 154 10.05 -4.25 -6.02
CA ARG A 154 8.81 -4.07 -5.25
C ARG A 154 8.87 -4.73 -3.85
N SER A 155 9.65 -5.79 -3.69
CA SER A 155 9.89 -6.42 -2.39
C SER A 155 10.44 -5.46 -1.31
N LEU A 156 11.03 -4.32 -1.72
CA LEU A 156 11.50 -3.30 -0.77
C LEU A 156 10.36 -2.64 0.01
N VAL A 157 9.19 -2.41 -0.63
CA VAL A 157 8.04 -1.88 0.10
C VAL A 157 7.46 -2.91 1.06
N GLU A 158 7.46 -4.20 0.70
CA GLU A 158 7.07 -5.29 1.61
C GLU A 158 8.00 -5.36 2.83
N THR A 159 9.30 -5.20 2.62
CA THR A 159 10.29 -5.11 3.70
C THR A 159 10.04 -3.89 4.59
N LYS A 160 9.77 -2.72 4.01
CA LYS A 160 9.43 -1.51 4.77
C LYS A 160 8.14 -1.71 5.59
N MET A 161 7.13 -2.37 5.03
CA MET A 161 5.91 -2.74 5.75
C MET A 161 6.17 -3.70 6.91
N ARG A 162 7.07 -4.65 6.73
CA ARG A 162 7.52 -5.50 7.85
C ARG A 162 8.16 -4.67 8.95
N CYS A 163 9.08 -3.77 8.61
CA CYS A 163 9.68 -2.84 9.58
C CYS A 163 8.62 -1.99 10.28
N PHE A 164 7.60 -1.53 9.55
CA PHE A 164 6.48 -0.79 10.10
C PHE A 164 5.71 -1.60 11.16
N LYS A 165 5.46 -2.87 10.90
CA LYS A 165 4.81 -3.79 11.86
C LYS A 165 5.67 -4.12 13.07
N LEU A 166 7.00 -4.11 12.95
CA LEU A 166 7.91 -4.33 14.08
C LEU A 166 7.81 -3.21 15.14
N LEU A 167 7.37 -2.00 14.76
CA LEU A 167 7.06 -0.93 15.71
C LEU A 167 5.74 -1.17 16.47
N GLY A 168 4.98 -2.17 16.08
CA GLY A 168 3.74 -2.59 16.72
C GLY A 168 2.75 -3.16 15.69
N GLU A 169 2.26 -4.36 15.96
CA GLU A 169 1.26 -5.02 15.09
C GLU A 169 -0.17 -4.53 15.33
N ARG A 170 -0.37 -3.74 16.38
CA ARG A 170 -1.67 -3.20 16.79
C ARG A 170 -1.60 -1.70 16.99
N VAL A 171 -2.73 -1.05 16.81
CA VAL A 171 -2.94 0.36 17.16
C VAL A 171 -3.62 0.39 18.52
N MET A 172 -3.09 1.18 19.45
CA MET A 172 -3.57 1.26 20.82
C MET A 172 -4.67 2.31 21.02
N ALA A 173 -4.68 3.33 20.16
CA ALA A 173 -5.70 4.38 20.20
C ALA A 173 -7.09 3.82 19.83
N ARG A 174 -8.14 4.30 20.50
CA ARG A 174 -9.53 3.87 20.27
C ARG A 174 -10.22 4.67 19.16
N ASP A 175 -9.89 5.93 19.05
CA ASP A 175 -10.42 6.85 18.06
C ASP A 175 -9.66 6.77 16.74
N PHE A 176 -10.36 6.91 15.60
CA PHE A 176 -9.78 6.78 14.27
C PHE A 176 -8.67 7.81 14.03
N ASP A 177 -8.90 9.07 14.36
CA ASP A 177 -7.93 10.14 14.11
C ASP A 177 -6.65 9.94 14.93
N ARG A 178 -6.79 9.46 16.15
CA ARG A 178 -5.64 9.10 16.99
C ARG A 178 -4.91 7.86 16.48
N GLN A 179 -5.62 6.90 15.88
CA GLN A 179 -5.01 5.75 15.21
C GLN A 179 -4.22 6.19 13.99
N VAL A 180 -4.75 7.14 13.21
CA VAL A 180 -4.04 7.76 12.08
C VAL A 180 -2.76 8.43 12.58
N ALA A 181 -2.85 9.27 13.62
CA ALA A 181 -1.69 9.94 14.21
C ALA A 181 -0.64 8.92 14.71
N GLU A 182 -1.05 7.85 15.41
CA GLU A 182 -0.15 6.79 15.87
C GLU A 182 0.61 6.13 14.71
N LEU A 183 -0.08 5.85 13.60
CA LEU A 183 0.54 5.23 12.42
C LEU A 183 1.44 6.21 11.65
N GLN A 184 1.08 7.49 11.58
CA GLN A 184 1.94 8.53 11.01
C GLN A 184 3.23 8.73 11.83
N ILE A 185 3.14 8.68 13.17
CA ILE A 185 4.32 8.72 14.04
C ILE A 185 5.25 7.53 13.76
N ARG A 186 4.70 6.33 13.57
CA ARG A 186 5.52 5.15 13.20
C ARG A 186 6.24 5.35 11.87
N ALA A 187 5.59 5.95 10.87
CA ALA A 187 6.23 6.28 9.60
C ALA A 187 7.37 7.28 9.79
N ALA A 188 7.16 8.33 10.60
CA ALA A 188 8.18 9.32 10.91
C ALA A 188 9.39 8.68 11.63
N ILE A 189 9.16 7.78 12.58
CA ILE A 189 10.22 7.01 13.26
C ILE A 189 11.03 6.19 12.24
N LEU A 190 10.36 5.48 11.32
CA LEU A 190 11.06 4.69 10.29
C LEU A 190 11.87 5.58 9.33
N ASN A 191 11.35 6.75 8.98
CA ASN A 191 12.08 7.70 8.16
C ASN A 191 13.31 8.23 8.92
N ARG A 192 13.18 8.47 10.22
CA ARG A 192 14.32 8.85 11.04
C ARG A 192 15.40 7.76 11.07
N PHE A 193 15.02 6.49 11.24
CA PHE A 193 15.97 5.38 11.12
C PHE A 193 16.63 5.31 9.74
N THR A 194 15.85 5.53 8.69
CA THR A 194 16.39 5.56 7.32
C THR A 194 17.41 6.67 7.14
N ALA A 195 17.16 7.85 7.68
CA ALA A 195 18.06 9.00 7.63
C ALA A 195 19.36 8.79 8.47
N LEU A 196 19.27 8.06 9.58
CA LEU A 196 20.44 7.72 10.40
C LEU A 196 21.36 6.67 9.73
N GLY A 197 20.80 5.90 8.79
CA GLY A 197 21.54 4.84 8.10
C GLY A 197 21.77 3.58 8.95
N THR A 198 22.61 2.69 8.43
CA THR A 198 22.95 1.43 9.11
C THR A 198 24.10 1.67 10.09
N PRO A 199 23.96 1.25 11.36
CA PRO A 199 25.06 1.35 12.33
C PRO A 199 26.31 0.62 11.85
N GLN A 200 27.46 1.28 11.96
CA GLN A 200 28.76 0.66 11.70
C GLN A 200 29.37 0.26 13.04
N THR A 201 29.53 -1.05 13.25
CA THR A 201 30.18 -1.56 14.45
C THR A 201 31.69 -1.53 14.25
N GLN A 202 32.40 -0.79 15.11
CA GLN A 202 33.88 -0.83 15.17
C GLN A 202 34.27 -1.76 16.30
N ARG A 203 35.25 -2.63 16.01
CA ARG A 203 35.88 -3.47 17.04
C ARG A 203 36.76 -2.58 17.91
N VAL A 204 36.41 -2.45 19.16
CA VAL A 204 37.29 -1.80 20.15
C VAL A 204 38.30 -2.85 20.58
N GLY A 205 39.59 -2.57 20.30
CA GLY A 205 40.70 -3.42 20.70
C GLY A 205 40.99 -3.33 22.19
#